data_127fa7feeaa419de6d2448eda62bd744
#
_entry.id   127fa7feeaa419de6d2448eda62bd744
#
_cell.length_a   1.000
_cell.length_b   1.000
_cell.length_c   1.000
_cell.angle_alpha   90.00
_cell.angle_beta   90.00
_cell.angle_gamma   90.00
#
_symmetry.space_group_name_H-M   'P 1'
#
loop_
_entity.id
_entity.type
_entity.pdbx_description
1 polymer ?
#
loop_
_entity_poly.entity_id
_entity_poly.type
_entity_poly.pdbx_seq_one_letter_code
_entity_poly.pdbx_strand_id
1 'polypeptide(L)'
;MIQRMLLTTFVCLSATLSTYAKPKEGGKIDKVKYEITYRTKSIIDTTKVDSLGNFIYSEEDMRLEVGEQVSFFYSYSNALYEQQRIEMMNKGNFSVPNMRGGSIYWKLFKNFPTGKTTYVDNVFRDGFRVVEPIEQPRWELIPDSTARILGYDCQMARCNYKGRQWFAWFTTDIPINNGPWKLDGLPGLVLRAYDNSRHYIFDCVGLKQTDGTRDIVFDDRFNSYEETSMSNLQRLKANTTPMDIMNRSGKGVTFKVVSGNVHGKLTEARQEAMRKQMQKRQPQNSIERL
;
A
#
# COMPACT_ATOMS: atom_id res chain seq x y z
N MET A 1 17.57 69.65 33.89
CA MET A 1 18.11 68.97 32.70
C MET A 1 17.87 67.46 32.94
N ILE A 2 16.72 66.93 32.49
CA ILE A 2 16.31 65.54 32.78
C ILE A 2 16.49 64.74 31.46
N GLN A 3 17.48 63.84 31.46
CA GLN A 3 17.80 62.97 30.33
C GLN A 3 16.89 61.76 30.34
N ARG A 4 15.98 61.66 29.35
CA ARG A 4 15.10 60.48 29.13
C ARG A 4 15.90 59.37 28.48
N MET A 5 16.10 58.28 29.20
CA MET A 5 16.61 57.01 28.70
C MET A 5 15.49 56.23 28.02
N LEU A 6 15.58 56.08 26.70
CA LEU A 6 14.68 55.21 25.91
C LEU A 6 15.20 53.77 26.02
N LEU A 7 14.45 52.91 26.71
CA LEU A 7 14.71 51.46 26.75
C LEU A 7 14.04 50.83 25.54
N THR A 8 14.83 50.47 24.53
CA THR A 8 14.35 49.65 23.39
C THR A 8 14.40 48.17 23.77
N THR A 9 13.23 47.60 24.02
CA THR A 9 13.04 46.18 24.23
C THR A 9 13.14 45.45 22.87
N PHE A 10 14.22 44.74 22.68
CA PHE A 10 14.41 43.84 21.53
C PHE A 10 13.62 42.56 21.80
N VAL A 11 12.48 42.36 21.15
CA VAL A 11 11.72 41.12 21.18
C VAL A 11 12.42 40.16 20.21
N CYS A 12 13.22 39.24 20.74
CA CYS A 12 13.72 38.09 19.97
C CYS A 12 12.58 37.12 19.68
N LEU A 13 12.04 37.20 18.47
CA LEU A 13 11.12 36.19 17.94
C LEU A 13 11.97 34.94 17.59
N SER A 14 12.07 34.00 18.53
CA SER A 14 12.67 32.70 18.27
C SER A 14 11.73 31.91 17.38
N ALA A 15 11.94 31.93 16.07
CA ALA A 15 11.34 31.00 15.13
C ALA A 15 11.85 29.58 15.48
N THR A 16 11.01 28.79 16.12
CA THR A 16 11.24 27.35 16.26
C THR A 16 11.14 26.73 14.87
N LEU A 17 12.29 26.62 14.18
CA LEU A 17 12.44 25.75 13.02
C LEU A 17 12.14 24.33 13.49
N SER A 18 10.92 23.88 13.21
CA SER A 18 10.59 22.46 13.31
C SER A 18 11.53 21.71 12.37
N THR A 19 12.60 21.17 12.92
CA THR A 19 13.50 20.30 12.19
C THR A 19 12.70 19.06 11.80
N TYR A 20 12.29 19.00 10.53
CA TYR A 20 11.86 17.73 9.94
C TYR A 20 13.02 16.75 10.09
N ALA A 21 12.91 15.87 11.07
CA ALA A 21 13.88 14.81 11.26
C ALA A 21 13.94 14.01 9.95
N LYS A 22 15.14 13.92 9.35
CA LYS A 22 15.36 12.97 8.25
C LYS A 22 14.86 11.62 8.69
N PRO A 23 14.13 10.86 7.83
CA PRO A 23 13.73 9.49 8.16
C PRO A 23 14.99 8.75 8.62
N LYS A 24 14.98 8.15 9.81
CA LYS A 24 16.03 7.23 10.21
C LYS A 24 16.13 6.16 9.14
N GLU A 25 17.33 5.84 8.69
CA GLU A 25 17.55 4.67 7.84
C GLU A 25 17.01 3.46 8.58
N GLY A 26 15.98 2.83 8.01
CA GLY A 26 15.38 1.64 8.60
C GLY A 26 16.37 0.49 8.65
N GLY A 27 16.09 -0.50 9.49
CA GLY A 27 16.94 -1.68 9.64
C GLY A 27 17.04 -2.47 8.32
N LYS A 28 18.26 -2.75 7.89
CA LYS A 28 18.52 -3.69 6.78
C LYS A 28 18.24 -5.09 7.27
N ILE A 29 17.37 -5.82 6.60
CA ILE A 29 16.91 -7.14 7.05
C ILE A 29 17.33 -8.28 6.12
N ASP A 30 17.60 -7.99 4.84
CA ASP A 30 18.12 -8.95 3.86
C ASP A 30 18.69 -8.22 2.64
N LYS A 31 19.29 -8.97 1.70
CA LYS A 31 19.77 -8.48 0.40
C LYS A 31 18.81 -8.87 -0.70
N VAL A 32 18.45 -7.95 -1.58
CA VAL A 32 17.58 -8.24 -2.73
C VAL A 32 18.36 -9.08 -3.74
N LYS A 33 17.90 -10.31 -4.00
CA LYS A 33 18.43 -11.22 -5.04
C LYS A 33 17.61 -11.14 -6.33
N TYR A 34 16.28 -10.99 -6.19
CA TYR A 34 15.37 -10.90 -7.32
C TYR A 34 14.34 -9.81 -7.12
N GLU A 35 13.98 -9.14 -8.20
CA GLU A 35 12.88 -8.19 -8.30
C GLU A 35 11.85 -8.73 -9.29
N ILE A 36 10.64 -8.96 -8.84
CA ILE A 36 9.52 -9.40 -9.67
C ILE A 36 8.47 -8.30 -9.66
N THR A 37 8.02 -7.87 -10.84
CA THR A 37 6.96 -6.87 -10.99
C THR A 37 5.69 -7.55 -11.46
N TYR A 38 4.60 -7.31 -10.73
CA TYR A 38 3.27 -7.78 -11.09
C TYR A 38 2.40 -6.59 -11.46
N ARG A 39 1.88 -6.58 -12.70
CA ARG A 39 0.74 -5.76 -13.06
C ARG A 39 -0.47 -6.27 -12.31
N THR A 40 -0.99 -5.47 -11.40
CA THR A 40 -2.06 -5.88 -10.50
C THR A 40 -3.33 -5.15 -10.86
N LYS A 41 -4.41 -5.89 -11.07
CA LYS A 41 -5.77 -5.35 -11.20
C LYS A 41 -6.56 -5.71 -9.95
N SER A 42 -7.16 -4.73 -9.32
CA SER A 42 -7.97 -4.96 -8.12
C SER A 42 -9.28 -4.18 -8.17
N ILE A 43 -10.35 -4.80 -7.72
CA ILE A 43 -11.64 -4.15 -7.50
C ILE A 43 -11.68 -3.74 -6.03
N ILE A 44 -11.51 -2.45 -5.76
CA ILE A 44 -11.51 -1.92 -4.39
C ILE A 44 -12.93 -1.77 -3.87
N ASP A 45 -13.83 -1.33 -4.74
CA ASP A 45 -15.22 -1.03 -4.43
C ASP A 45 -16.15 -1.84 -5.33
N THR A 46 -16.73 -2.90 -4.79
CA THR A 46 -17.66 -3.80 -5.51
C THR A 46 -19.03 -3.19 -5.77
N THR A 47 -19.30 -1.97 -5.29
CA THR A 47 -20.56 -1.27 -5.56
C THR A 47 -20.46 -0.36 -6.80
N LYS A 48 -19.25 -0.15 -7.31
CA LYS A 48 -19.01 0.68 -8.50
C LYS A 48 -18.87 -0.17 -9.75
N VAL A 49 -19.70 0.15 -10.71
CA VAL A 49 -19.68 -0.46 -12.05
C VAL A 49 -19.62 0.63 -13.11
N ASP A 50 -19.14 0.27 -14.28
CA ASP A 50 -19.16 1.12 -15.47
C ASP A 50 -20.59 1.17 -16.09
N SER A 51 -20.75 1.87 -17.19
CA SER A 51 -22.04 2.01 -17.92
C SER A 51 -22.57 0.69 -18.48
N LEU A 52 -21.75 -0.35 -18.55
CA LEU A 52 -22.08 -1.69 -19.03
C LEU A 52 -22.33 -2.69 -17.88
N GLY A 53 -22.22 -2.23 -16.62
CA GLY A 53 -22.38 -3.08 -15.44
C GLY A 53 -21.14 -3.87 -15.03
N ASN A 54 -19.96 -3.61 -15.64
CA ASN A 54 -18.72 -4.26 -15.26
C ASN A 54 -18.07 -3.56 -14.07
N PHE A 55 -17.40 -4.31 -13.23
CA PHE A 55 -16.61 -3.73 -12.13
C PHE A 55 -15.48 -2.85 -12.65
N ILE A 56 -15.24 -1.75 -11.92
CA ILE A 56 -14.14 -0.83 -12.23
C ILE A 56 -12.87 -1.31 -11.54
N TYR A 57 -11.86 -1.67 -12.33
CA TYR A 57 -10.55 -2.05 -11.82
C TYR A 57 -9.68 -0.84 -11.54
N SER A 58 -8.96 -0.91 -10.40
CA SER A 58 -7.74 -0.16 -10.20
C SER A 58 -6.57 -0.98 -10.70
N GLU A 59 -5.67 -0.37 -11.47
CA GLU A 59 -4.49 -1.03 -12.02
C GLU A 59 -3.22 -0.34 -11.53
N GLU A 60 -2.26 -1.14 -11.03
CA GLU A 60 -0.98 -0.65 -10.53
C GLU A 60 0.09 -1.74 -10.60
N ASP A 61 1.35 -1.33 -10.58
CA ASP A 61 2.46 -2.24 -10.50
C ASP A 61 2.83 -2.50 -9.03
N MET A 62 2.80 -3.79 -8.65
CA MET A 62 3.30 -4.29 -7.36
C MET A 62 4.69 -4.88 -7.54
N ARG A 63 5.56 -4.71 -6.56
CA ARG A 63 6.91 -5.26 -6.55
C ARG A 63 7.05 -6.32 -5.48
N LEU A 64 7.57 -7.47 -5.86
CA LEU A 64 8.08 -8.50 -4.97
C LEU A 64 9.61 -8.47 -5.01
N GLU A 65 10.23 -8.14 -3.91
CA GLU A 65 11.67 -8.28 -3.68
C GLU A 65 11.91 -9.56 -2.92
N VAL A 66 12.77 -10.41 -3.45
CA VAL A 66 13.13 -11.69 -2.83
C VAL A 66 14.59 -11.64 -2.43
N GLY A 67 14.84 -11.82 -1.14
CA GLY A 67 16.16 -11.95 -0.57
C GLY A 67 16.56 -13.41 -0.36
N GLU A 68 17.46 -13.66 0.58
CA GLU A 68 17.87 -15.00 0.97
C GLU A 68 16.87 -15.65 1.92
N GLN A 69 16.39 -14.90 2.89
CA GLN A 69 15.49 -15.35 3.94
C GLN A 69 14.14 -14.63 3.91
N VAL A 70 14.15 -13.36 3.52
CA VAL A 70 12.99 -12.47 3.58
C VAL A 70 12.52 -12.12 2.18
N SER A 71 11.22 -11.93 2.02
CA SER A 71 10.71 -11.25 0.83
C SER A 71 9.78 -10.11 1.23
N PHE A 72 9.72 -9.09 0.36
CA PHE A 72 8.97 -7.86 0.57
C PHE A 72 8.06 -7.58 -0.63
N PHE A 73 6.75 -7.45 -0.38
CA PHE A 73 5.75 -7.18 -1.41
C PHE A 73 5.03 -5.87 -1.13
N TYR A 74 5.01 -4.97 -2.10
CA TYR A 74 4.48 -3.60 -1.94
C TYR A 74 4.08 -2.97 -3.27
N SER A 75 3.29 -1.88 -3.22
CA SER A 75 2.96 -1.08 -4.40
C SER A 75 4.20 -0.32 -4.90
N TYR A 76 4.72 -0.73 -6.04
CA TYR A 76 5.83 -0.04 -6.70
C TYR A 76 5.39 1.33 -7.23
N SER A 77 4.16 1.44 -7.69
CA SER A 77 3.57 2.72 -8.10
C SER A 77 3.56 3.74 -6.95
N ASN A 78 3.19 3.31 -5.74
CA ASN A 78 3.25 4.18 -4.56
C ASN A 78 4.69 4.50 -4.14
N ALA A 79 5.61 3.56 -4.25
CA ALA A 79 7.03 3.80 -3.93
C ALA A 79 7.64 4.87 -4.85
N LEU A 80 7.38 4.78 -6.16
CA LEU A 80 7.83 5.79 -7.12
C LEU A 80 7.19 7.16 -6.87
N TYR A 81 5.89 7.19 -6.57
CA TYR A 81 5.18 8.42 -6.23
C TYR A 81 5.82 9.11 -4.99
N GLU A 82 6.07 8.35 -3.94
CA GLU A 82 6.69 8.88 -2.71
C GLU A 82 8.12 9.35 -2.95
N GLN A 83 8.90 8.60 -3.74
CA GLN A 83 10.25 9.01 -4.12
C GLN A 83 10.23 10.36 -4.87
N GLN A 84 9.38 10.49 -5.89
CA GLN A 84 9.26 11.74 -6.63
C GLN A 84 8.80 12.89 -5.74
N ARG A 85 7.86 12.64 -4.84
CA ARG A 85 7.37 13.64 -3.88
C ARG A 85 8.50 14.14 -2.99
N ILE A 86 9.32 13.24 -2.45
CA ILE A 86 10.47 13.58 -1.60
C ILE A 86 11.51 14.38 -2.40
N GLU A 87 11.82 13.97 -3.61
CA GLU A 87 12.77 14.69 -4.48
C GLU A 87 12.30 16.13 -4.79
N MET A 88 10.99 16.28 -5.08
CA MET A 88 10.40 17.60 -5.31
C MET A 88 10.47 18.47 -4.06
N MET A 89 10.13 17.93 -2.89
CA MET A 89 10.20 18.65 -1.61
C MET A 89 11.64 19.07 -1.28
N ASN A 90 12.64 18.22 -1.52
CA ASN A 90 14.04 18.54 -1.30
C ASN A 90 14.54 19.68 -2.21
N LYS A 91 13.90 19.87 -3.37
CA LYS A 91 14.14 20.97 -4.30
C LYS A 91 13.28 22.22 -4.00
N GLY A 92 12.58 22.25 -2.87
CA GLY A 92 11.67 23.35 -2.49
C GLY A 92 10.36 23.39 -3.30
N ASN A 93 10.04 22.36 -4.06
CA ASN A 93 8.82 22.26 -4.82
C ASN A 93 7.78 21.42 -4.04
N PHE A 94 6.71 22.05 -3.60
CA PHE A 94 5.63 21.42 -2.82
C PHE A 94 4.41 21.02 -3.67
N SER A 95 4.56 20.99 -4.98
CA SER A 95 3.51 20.53 -5.90
C SER A 95 3.27 19.02 -5.77
N VAL A 96 2.14 18.55 -6.26
CA VAL A 96 1.84 17.11 -6.36
C VAL A 96 2.61 16.52 -7.54
N PRO A 97 3.22 15.33 -7.39
CA PRO A 97 3.86 14.65 -8.52
C PRO A 97 2.92 14.44 -9.72
N ASN A 98 3.47 14.49 -10.92
CA ASN A 98 2.69 14.31 -12.16
C ASN A 98 2.27 12.86 -12.43
N MET A 99 2.74 11.90 -11.63
CA MET A 99 2.34 10.50 -11.72
C MET A 99 1.25 10.18 -10.70
N ARG A 100 0.44 9.18 -10.99
CA ARG A 100 -0.53 8.66 -10.03
C ARG A 100 0.16 7.61 -9.16
N GLY A 101 -0.07 7.68 -7.85
CA GLY A 101 0.22 6.57 -6.94
C GLY A 101 -0.76 5.41 -7.17
N GLY A 102 -0.46 4.27 -6.59
CA GLY A 102 -1.34 3.11 -6.56
C GLY A 102 -2.45 3.27 -5.50
N SER A 103 -3.39 2.36 -5.55
CA SER A 103 -4.52 2.27 -4.63
C SER A 103 -4.26 1.30 -3.46
N ILE A 104 -3.23 0.47 -3.57
CA ILE A 104 -2.80 -0.49 -2.55
C ILE A 104 -1.70 0.15 -1.71
N TYR A 105 -2.01 0.47 -0.45
CA TYR A 105 -1.06 1.14 0.47
C TYR A 105 -0.36 0.19 1.43
N TRP A 106 -0.89 -1.00 1.64
CA TRP A 106 -0.30 -1.99 2.51
C TRP A 106 1.01 -2.56 1.95
N LYS A 107 1.84 -3.02 2.86
CA LYS A 107 3.11 -3.69 2.59
C LYS A 107 3.14 -5.01 3.33
N LEU A 108 3.81 -6.00 2.76
CA LEU A 108 3.91 -7.34 3.34
C LEU A 108 5.35 -7.80 3.34
N PHE A 109 5.88 -8.10 4.51
CA PHE A 109 7.15 -8.78 4.71
C PHE A 109 6.86 -10.25 5.01
N LYS A 110 7.42 -11.14 4.22
CA LYS A 110 7.31 -12.60 4.42
C LYS A 110 8.58 -13.11 5.06
N ASN A 111 8.42 -14.00 6.06
CA ASN A 111 9.49 -14.52 6.92
C ASN A 111 10.24 -13.44 7.73
N PHE A 112 9.53 -12.40 8.10
CA PHE A 112 10.06 -11.35 8.99
C PHE A 112 9.00 -10.90 10.02
N PRO A 113 9.25 -11.15 11.34
CA PRO A 113 10.35 -11.97 11.91
C PRO A 113 10.31 -13.42 11.41
N THR A 114 11.42 -14.15 11.56
CA THR A 114 11.54 -15.53 11.08
C THR A 114 10.33 -16.40 11.46
N GLY A 115 9.77 -17.11 10.48
CA GLY A 115 8.55 -17.93 10.65
C GLY A 115 7.25 -17.14 10.68
N LYS A 116 7.30 -15.81 10.47
CA LYS A 116 6.12 -14.94 10.50
C LYS A 116 6.01 -14.08 9.25
N THR A 117 4.81 -13.58 9.00
CA THR A 117 4.56 -12.48 8.09
C THR A 117 4.28 -11.20 8.88
N THR A 118 4.79 -10.09 8.41
CA THR A 118 4.44 -8.76 8.93
C THR A 118 3.73 -7.97 7.84
N TYR A 119 2.46 -7.71 8.08
CA TYR A 119 1.64 -6.84 7.23
C TYR A 119 1.55 -5.47 7.87
N VAL A 120 1.86 -4.42 7.14
CA VAL A 120 1.77 -3.03 7.61
C VAL A 120 0.84 -2.22 6.72
N ASP A 121 -0.01 -1.45 7.34
CA ASP A 121 -1.00 -0.64 6.65
C ASP A 121 -1.39 0.58 7.50
N ASN A 122 -2.13 1.50 6.89
CA ASN A 122 -2.62 2.68 7.57
C ASN A 122 -4.14 2.72 7.50
N VAL A 123 -4.75 3.15 8.58
CA VAL A 123 -6.12 3.64 8.57
C VAL A 123 -6.02 5.15 8.76
N PHE A 124 -6.08 5.87 7.67
CA PHE A 124 -5.80 7.29 7.59
C PHE A 124 -4.35 7.65 8.00
N ARG A 125 -4.12 8.23 9.20
CA ARG A 125 -2.79 8.60 9.71
C ARG A 125 -2.24 7.61 10.72
N ASP A 126 -3.10 6.74 11.23
CA ASP A 126 -2.72 5.75 12.24
C ASP A 126 -2.13 4.52 11.54
N GLY A 127 -0.91 4.16 11.90
CA GLY A 127 -0.22 3.00 11.36
C GLY A 127 -0.55 1.75 12.16
N PHE A 128 -0.84 0.66 11.47
CA PHE A 128 -1.15 -0.64 12.04
C PHE A 128 -0.22 -1.72 11.51
N ARG A 129 0.14 -2.65 12.39
CA ARG A 129 0.98 -3.79 12.08
C ARG A 129 0.29 -5.08 12.51
N VAL A 130 0.19 -6.04 11.59
CA VAL A 130 -0.29 -7.39 11.87
C VAL A 130 0.88 -8.35 11.72
N VAL A 131 1.23 -9.06 12.79
CA VAL A 131 2.29 -10.06 12.81
C VAL A 131 1.67 -11.42 13.08
N GLU A 132 1.74 -12.33 12.11
CA GLU A 132 1.11 -13.65 12.21
C GLU A 132 2.06 -14.76 11.73
N PRO A 133 1.92 -15.99 12.22
CA PRO A 133 2.68 -17.13 11.69
C PRO A 133 2.48 -17.27 10.18
N ILE A 134 3.51 -17.74 9.48
CA ILE A 134 3.37 -18.11 8.07
C ILE A 134 2.38 -19.27 7.96
N GLU A 135 1.33 -19.04 7.20
CA GLU A 135 0.38 -20.06 6.78
C GLU A 135 0.48 -20.18 5.26
N GLN A 136 0.90 -21.33 4.78
CA GLN A 136 1.00 -21.56 3.34
C GLN A 136 -0.33 -22.03 2.75
N PRO A 137 -0.69 -21.57 1.55
CA PRO A 137 -1.81 -22.12 0.80
C PRO A 137 -1.62 -23.62 0.54
N ARG A 138 -2.68 -24.40 0.68
CA ARG A 138 -2.69 -25.81 0.30
C ARG A 138 -3.07 -25.94 -1.16
N TRP A 139 -2.08 -26.00 -2.03
CA TRP A 139 -2.26 -26.04 -3.46
C TRP A 139 -2.64 -27.43 -3.97
N GLU A 140 -3.59 -27.46 -4.88
CA GLU A 140 -3.96 -28.60 -5.70
C GLU A 140 -3.54 -28.32 -7.15
N LEU A 141 -2.71 -29.17 -7.73
CA LEU A 141 -2.34 -29.06 -9.14
C LEU A 141 -3.55 -29.41 -10.02
N ILE A 142 -3.74 -28.62 -11.09
CA ILE A 142 -4.78 -28.91 -12.08
C ILE A 142 -4.12 -29.66 -13.23
N PRO A 143 -4.40 -30.97 -13.41
CA PRO A 143 -3.81 -31.78 -14.48
C PRO A 143 -4.08 -31.15 -15.85
N ASP A 144 -3.14 -31.32 -16.77
CA ASP A 144 -3.21 -30.91 -18.19
C ASP A 144 -3.47 -29.42 -18.44
N SER A 145 -3.45 -28.61 -17.37
CA SER A 145 -3.57 -27.16 -17.47
C SER A 145 -2.17 -26.55 -17.55
N THR A 146 -1.71 -26.32 -18.77
CA THR A 146 -0.41 -25.71 -19.07
C THR A 146 -0.59 -24.41 -19.85
N ALA A 147 0.32 -23.46 -19.67
CA ALA A 147 0.35 -22.20 -20.40
C ALA A 147 1.80 -21.71 -20.55
N ARG A 148 2.06 -20.90 -21.55
CA ARG A 148 3.35 -20.23 -21.69
C ARG A 148 3.21 -18.76 -21.31
N ILE A 149 3.90 -18.34 -20.23
CA ILE A 149 3.86 -16.99 -19.68
C ILE A 149 5.28 -16.44 -19.63
N LEU A 150 5.51 -15.28 -20.24
CA LEU A 150 6.84 -14.65 -20.35
C LEU A 150 7.94 -15.60 -20.90
N GLY A 151 7.55 -16.56 -21.73
CA GLY A 151 8.46 -17.53 -22.31
C GLY A 151 8.72 -18.79 -21.45
N TYR A 152 8.17 -18.86 -20.25
CA TYR A 152 8.27 -20.00 -19.35
C TYR A 152 7.07 -20.94 -19.46
N ASP A 153 7.31 -22.22 -19.39
CA ASP A 153 6.24 -23.21 -19.31
C ASP A 153 5.68 -23.24 -17.88
N CYS A 154 4.39 -23.06 -17.77
CA CYS A 154 3.68 -22.91 -16.49
C CYS A 154 2.63 -24.00 -16.33
N GLN A 155 2.49 -24.47 -15.10
CA GLN A 155 1.43 -25.34 -14.66
C GLN A 155 0.43 -24.56 -13.79
N MET A 156 -0.84 -24.96 -13.85
CA MET A 156 -1.89 -24.36 -13.05
C MET A 156 -2.10 -25.11 -11.73
N ALA A 157 -2.31 -24.33 -10.66
CA ALA A 157 -2.72 -24.83 -9.36
C ALA A 157 -3.88 -24.01 -8.82
N ARG A 158 -4.66 -24.58 -7.90
CA ARG A 158 -5.72 -23.88 -7.18
C ARG A 158 -5.64 -24.14 -5.68
N CYS A 159 -6.18 -23.23 -4.89
CA CYS A 159 -6.36 -23.43 -3.45
C CYS A 159 -7.52 -22.60 -2.92
N ASN A 160 -8.06 -22.99 -1.75
CA ASN A 160 -8.89 -22.11 -0.94
C ASN A 160 -8.01 -21.50 0.15
N TYR A 161 -7.85 -20.18 0.13
CA TYR A 161 -6.94 -19.51 1.05
C TYR A 161 -7.44 -18.12 1.43
N LYS A 162 -7.45 -17.81 2.73
CA LYS A 162 -7.88 -16.53 3.29
C LYS A 162 -9.24 -16.07 2.71
N GLY A 163 -10.22 -16.99 2.72
CA GLY A 163 -11.60 -16.74 2.32
C GLY A 163 -11.85 -16.53 0.82
N ARG A 164 -10.87 -16.86 -0.02
CA ARG A 164 -10.99 -16.83 -1.49
C ARG A 164 -10.51 -18.14 -2.11
N GLN A 165 -11.08 -18.50 -3.24
CA GLN A 165 -10.49 -19.52 -4.09
C GLN A 165 -9.53 -18.86 -5.06
N TRP A 166 -8.27 -19.29 -5.03
CA TRP A 166 -7.19 -18.78 -5.86
C TRP A 166 -6.80 -19.77 -6.94
N PHE A 167 -6.41 -19.24 -8.09
CA PHE A 167 -5.78 -19.94 -9.20
C PHE A 167 -4.43 -19.30 -9.44
N ALA A 168 -3.39 -20.13 -9.61
CA ALA A 168 -2.03 -19.68 -9.85
C ALA A 168 -1.40 -20.44 -11.01
N TRP A 169 -0.68 -19.74 -11.86
CA TRP A 169 0.20 -20.28 -12.87
C TRP A 169 1.63 -20.09 -12.38
N PHE A 170 2.35 -21.17 -12.21
CA PHE A 170 3.73 -21.17 -11.72
C PHE A 170 4.65 -21.94 -12.65
N THR A 171 5.93 -21.63 -12.60
CA THR A 171 6.97 -22.34 -13.36
C THR A 171 8.06 -22.86 -12.44
N THR A 172 8.51 -24.08 -12.70
CA THR A 172 9.66 -24.68 -12.02
C THR A 172 11.00 -24.25 -12.62
N ASP A 173 10.99 -23.62 -13.80
CA ASP A 173 12.21 -23.09 -14.45
C ASP A 173 12.83 -21.95 -13.63
N ILE A 174 12.02 -21.33 -12.76
CA ILE A 174 12.48 -20.32 -11.82
C ILE A 174 12.28 -20.89 -10.41
N PRO A 175 13.33 -21.48 -9.79
CA PRO A 175 13.21 -22.21 -8.53
C PRO A 175 13.12 -21.28 -7.31
N ILE A 176 12.19 -20.33 -7.37
CA ILE A 176 11.88 -19.38 -6.31
C ILE A 176 10.49 -19.72 -5.81
N ASN A 177 10.39 -20.40 -4.65
CA ASN A 177 9.11 -20.69 -4.01
C ASN A 177 8.49 -19.40 -3.46
N ASN A 178 7.96 -18.58 -4.36
CA ASN A 178 7.36 -17.29 -4.00
C ASN A 178 6.32 -16.85 -5.02
N GLY A 179 5.55 -15.83 -4.67
CA GLY A 179 4.50 -15.26 -5.51
C GLY A 179 3.96 -13.94 -4.95
N PRO A 180 2.98 -13.34 -5.63
CA PRO A 180 2.37 -12.10 -5.19
C PRO A 180 1.62 -12.31 -3.88
N TRP A 181 1.57 -11.30 -3.03
CA TRP A 181 0.93 -11.30 -1.72
C TRP A 181 1.38 -12.52 -0.88
N LYS A 182 0.48 -13.35 -0.37
CA LYS A 182 0.76 -14.57 0.42
C LYS A 182 0.62 -15.85 -0.43
N LEU A 183 0.68 -15.74 -1.76
CA LEU A 183 0.50 -16.87 -2.69
C LEU A 183 1.85 -17.51 -3.03
N ASP A 184 2.45 -18.15 -2.04
CA ASP A 184 3.69 -18.94 -2.13
C ASP A 184 3.42 -20.43 -1.85
N GLY A 185 4.45 -21.25 -1.73
CA GLY A 185 4.31 -22.68 -1.43
C GLY A 185 4.23 -23.61 -2.66
N LEU A 186 4.26 -23.08 -3.88
CA LEU A 186 4.43 -23.87 -5.10
C LEU A 186 5.91 -24.12 -5.40
N PRO A 187 6.28 -25.20 -6.09
CA PRO A 187 7.69 -25.52 -6.38
C PRO A 187 8.25 -24.65 -7.52
N GLY A 188 8.20 -23.32 -7.34
CA GLY A 188 8.66 -22.35 -8.31
C GLY A 188 7.93 -21.03 -8.22
N LEU A 189 8.26 -20.09 -9.12
CA LEU A 189 7.70 -18.74 -9.09
C LEU A 189 6.29 -18.70 -9.68
N VAL A 190 5.37 -18.08 -8.95
CA VAL A 190 4.03 -17.77 -9.46
C VAL A 190 4.12 -16.59 -10.43
N LEU A 191 3.84 -16.83 -11.70
CA LEU A 191 3.86 -15.81 -12.75
C LEU A 191 2.50 -15.14 -12.96
N ARG A 192 1.40 -15.82 -12.65
CA ARG A 192 0.06 -15.27 -12.69
C ARG A 192 -0.77 -15.82 -11.54
N ALA A 193 -1.56 -15.00 -10.89
CA ALA A 193 -2.55 -15.45 -9.92
C ALA A 193 -3.81 -14.61 -9.98
N TYR A 194 -4.95 -15.22 -9.68
CA TYR A 194 -6.23 -14.51 -9.58
C TYR A 194 -7.20 -15.26 -8.67
N ASP A 195 -8.08 -14.54 -8.02
CA ASP A 195 -9.19 -15.17 -7.31
C ASP A 195 -10.35 -15.51 -8.25
N ASN A 196 -11.19 -16.47 -7.88
CA ASN A 196 -12.29 -16.97 -8.69
C ASN A 196 -13.24 -15.85 -9.19
N SER A 197 -13.45 -14.84 -8.38
CA SER A 197 -14.28 -13.67 -8.74
C SER A 197 -13.55 -12.63 -9.59
N ARG A 198 -12.28 -12.83 -9.89
CA ARG A 198 -11.41 -11.88 -10.59
C ARG A 198 -11.34 -10.52 -9.92
N HIS A 199 -11.56 -10.44 -8.61
CA HIS A 199 -11.43 -9.20 -7.86
C HIS A 199 -9.98 -8.79 -7.68
N TYR A 200 -9.06 -9.75 -7.69
CA TYR A 200 -7.62 -9.56 -7.67
C TYR A 200 -6.98 -10.37 -8.78
N ILE A 201 -6.18 -9.74 -9.60
CA ILE A 201 -5.43 -10.36 -10.69
C ILE A 201 -3.99 -9.85 -10.59
N PHE A 202 -3.04 -10.77 -10.58
CA PHE A 202 -1.61 -10.49 -10.59
C PHE A 202 -1.00 -11.12 -11.83
N ASP A 203 -0.48 -10.32 -12.73
CA ASP A 203 0.25 -10.77 -13.92
C ASP A 203 1.71 -10.34 -13.81
N CYS A 204 2.63 -11.28 -13.77
CA CYS A 204 4.05 -10.97 -13.83
C CYS A 204 4.37 -10.29 -15.16
N VAL A 205 4.95 -9.10 -15.10
CA VAL A 205 5.35 -8.30 -16.26
C VAL A 205 6.86 -8.05 -16.31
N GLY A 206 7.59 -8.47 -15.28
CA GLY A 206 9.03 -8.30 -15.22
C GLY A 206 9.66 -9.17 -14.14
N LEU A 207 10.81 -9.72 -14.45
CA LEU A 207 11.68 -10.46 -13.53
C LEU A 207 13.12 -10.01 -13.78
N LYS A 208 13.81 -9.68 -12.71
CA LYS A 208 15.22 -9.28 -12.75
C LYS A 208 15.97 -9.92 -11.60
N GLN A 209 17.06 -10.61 -11.91
CA GLN A 209 18.08 -10.96 -10.92
C GLN A 209 18.94 -9.71 -10.65
N THR A 210 19.22 -9.43 -9.39
CA THR A 210 20.01 -8.28 -8.96
C THR A 210 21.45 -8.72 -8.63
N ASP A 211 22.33 -7.75 -8.45
CA ASP A 211 23.70 -7.94 -8.00
C ASP A 211 23.83 -8.09 -6.47
N GLY A 212 22.72 -8.05 -5.73
CA GLY A 212 22.70 -8.15 -4.27
C GLY A 212 23.22 -6.91 -3.53
N THR A 213 23.43 -5.79 -4.22
CA THR A 213 23.90 -4.56 -3.57
C THR A 213 22.80 -3.84 -2.81
N ARG A 214 21.54 -3.98 -3.25
CA ARG A 214 20.39 -3.32 -2.63
C ARG A 214 19.84 -4.15 -1.47
N ASP A 215 19.49 -3.45 -0.38
CA ASP A 215 18.92 -4.07 0.82
C ASP A 215 17.39 -4.09 0.78
N ILE A 216 16.79 -5.16 1.33
CA ILE A 216 15.41 -5.12 1.83
C ILE A 216 15.46 -4.40 3.17
N VAL A 217 14.66 -3.35 3.29
CA VAL A 217 14.66 -2.47 4.46
C VAL A 217 13.32 -2.55 5.18
N PHE A 218 13.36 -2.81 6.48
CA PHE A 218 12.20 -2.65 7.35
C PHE A 218 12.28 -1.27 8.00
N ASP A 219 11.37 -0.38 7.61
CA ASP A 219 11.35 1.01 8.11
C ASP A 219 11.08 1.00 9.63
N ASP A 220 11.98 1.62 10.41
CA ASP A 220 11.88 1.68 11.88
C ASP A 220 10.58 2.32 12.36
N ARG A 221 9.92 3.13 11.54
CA ARG A 221 8.60 3.68 11.85
C ARG A 221 7.56 2.61 12.06
N PHE A 222 7.69 1.46 11.39
CA PHE A 222 6.77 0.34 11.56
C PHE A 222 6.83 -0.29 12.96
N ASN A 223 7.93 -0.08 13.70
CA ASN A 223 8.04 -0.51 15.10
C ASN A 223 7.10 0.27 16.03
N SER A 224 6.77 1.51 15.67
CA SER A 224 5.82 2.35 16.42
C SER A 224 4.36 2.14 16.02
N TYR A 225 4.09 1.33 14.99
CA TYR A 225 2.73 1.03 14.54
C TYR A 225 2.00 0.18 15.58
N GLU A 226 0.72 0.43 15.77
CA GLU A 226 -0.12 -0.36 16.66
C GLU A 226 -0.22 -1.81 16.16
N GLU A 227 0.15 -2.75 17.03
CA GLU A 227 0.03 -4.17 16.71
C GLU A 227 -1.42 -4.62 16.92
N THR A 228 -1.99 -5.26 15.89
CA THR A 228 -3.39 -5.67 15.89
C THR A 228 -3.58 -6.97 15.09
N SER A 229 -4.78 -7.54 15.12
CA SER A 229 -5.13 -8.67 14.24
C SER A 229 -5.65 -8.20 12.90
N MET A 230 -5.57 -9.06 11.87
CA MET A 230 -6.14 -8.77 10.55
C MET A 230 -7.63 -8.47 10.63
N SER A 231 -8.38 -9.21 11.45
CA SER A 231 -9.82 -8.99 11.66
C SER A 231 -10.12 -7.60 12.24
N ASN A 232 -9.34 -7.17 13.25
CA ASN A 232 -9.49 -5.84 13.83
C ASN A 232 -9.15 -4.74 12.82
N LEU A 233 -8.05 -4.90 12.07
CA LEU A 233 -7.65 -3.95 11.04
C LEU A 233 -8.73 -3.79 9.96
N GLN A 234 -9.29 -4.89 9.49
CA GLN A 234 -10.39 -4.86 8.51
C GLN A 234 -11.64 -4.19 9.07
N ARG A 235 -12.00 -4.49 10.33
CA ARG A 235 -13.12 -3.84 11.01
C ARG A 235 -12.90 -2.33 11.16
N LEU A 236 -11.69 -1.91 11.50
CA LEU A 236 -11.32 -0.49 11.59
C LEU A 236 -11.48 0.19 10.24
N LYS A 237 -10.93 -0.41 9.18
CA LYS A 237 -11.07 0.12 7.81
C LYS A 237 -12.53 0.23 7.36
N ALA A 238 -13.33 -0.81 7.61
CA ALA A 238 -14.74 -0.84 7.22
C ALA A 238 -15.61 0.16 8.00
N ASN A 239 -15.23 0.50 9.24
CA ASN A 239 -16.00 1.37 10.11
C ASN A 239 -15.53 2.83 10.11
N THR A 240 -14.33 3.12 9.59
CA THR A 240 -13.81 4.49 9.52
C THR A 240 -14.43 5.25 8.36
N THR A 241 -15.09 6.36 8.67
CA THR A 241 -15.66 7.25 7.66
C THR A 241 -14.72 8.43 7.40
N PRO A 242 -14.82 9.10 6.24
CA PRO A 242 -14.12 10.36 6.01
C PRO A 242 -14.39 11.43 7.09
N MET A 243 -15.56 11.40 7.70
CA MET A 243 -15.93 12.31 8.79
C MET A 243 -15.15 12.00 10.08
N ASP A 244 -14.98 10.70 10.41
CA ASP A 244 -14.17 10.29 11.57
C ASP A 244 -12.72 10.75 11.41
N ILE A 245 -12.22 10.69 10.18
CA ILE A 245 -10.91 11.17 9.78
C ILE A 245 -10.76 12.66 10.07
N MET A 246 -11.76 13.47 9.68
CA MET A 246 -11.78 14.92 9.93
C MET A 246 -11.84 15.23 11.43
N ASN A 247 -12.68 14.52 12.17
CA ASN A 247 -12.86 14.75 13.61
C ASN A 247 -11.60 14.41 14.43
N ARG A 248 -10.85 13.37 14.03
CA ARG A 248 -9.59 12.97 14.67
C ARG A 248 -8.42 13.91 14.34
N SER A 249 -8.48 14.63 13.24
CA SER A 249 -7.40 15.54 12.81
C SER A 249 -7.19 16.75 13.71
N GLY A 250 -7.95 16.87 14.81
CA GLY A 250 -7.82 17.93 15.80
C GLY A 250 -8.49 19.25 15.39
N LYS A 251 -8.91 20.02 16.37
CA LYS A 251 -9.50 21.36 16.20
C LYS A 251 -8.56 22.24 15.37
N GLY A 252 -8.91 22.55 14.14
CA GLY A 252 -8.21 23.58 13.35
C GLY A 252 -7.90 23.30 11.91
N VAL A 253 -8.19 22.12 11.36
CA VAL A 253 -8.09 21.92 9.91
C VAL A 253 -9.36 22.43 9.25
N THR A 254 -9.42 23.72 9.00
CA THR A 254 -10.41 24.30 8.09
C THR A 254 -9.96 23.96 6.68
N PHE A 255 -10.60 22.99 6.03
CA PHE A 255 -10.41 22.79 4.61
C PHE A 255 -11.00 23.98 3.88
N LYS A 256 -10.16 24.97 3.55
CA LYS A 256 -10.47 25.86 2.45
C LYS A 256 -10.40 25.00 1.20
N VAL A 257 -11.55 24.63 0.65
CA VAL A 257 -11.63 24.14 -0.71
C VAL A 257 -11.15 25.32 -1.58
N VAL A 258 -9.87 25.30 -1.93
CA VAL A 258 -9.34 26.18 -2.97
C VAL A 258 -9.83 25.59 -4.27
N SER A 259 -11.10 25.83 -4.59
CA SER A 259 -11.61 25.65 -5.94
C SER A 259 -10.97 26.77 -6.75
N GLY A 260 -10.09 26.40 -7.68
CA GLY A 260 -9.68 27.31 -8.73
C GLY A 260 -10.95 27.88 -9.38
N ASN A 261 -11.08 29.19 -9.36
CA ASN A 261 -12.04 30.02 -10.09
C ASN A 261 -13.46 29.46 -10.33
N VAL A 262 -14.19 29.19 -9.24
CA VAL A 262 -15.66 29.17 -9.29
C VAL A 262 -16.15 30.17 -8.27
N HIS A 263 -16.48 31.36 -8.73
CA HIS A 263 -17.26 32.36 -7.99
C HIS A 263 -18.67 31.77 -7.77
N GLY A 264 -18.86 31.13 -6.63
CA GLY A 264 -20.16 30.64 -6.19
C GLY A 264 -20.05 30.09 -4.78
N LYS A 265 -20.77 30.70 -3.82
CA LYS A 265 -21.04 30.08 -2.52
C LYS A 265 -21.64 28.71 -2.80
N LEU A 266 -20.98 27.64 -2.30
CA LEU A 266 -21.59 26.30 -2.28
C LEU A 266 -22.97 26.42 -1.66
N THR A 267 -24.04 26.09 -2.39
CA THR A 267 -25.39 26.10 -1.87
C THR A 267 -25.47 25.15 -0.67
N GLU A 268 -26.31 25.48 0.32
CA GLU A 268 -26.50 24.62 1.51
C GLU A 268 -26.83 23.19 1.14
N ALA A 269 -27.62 22.97 0.07
CA ALA A 269 -27.90 21.65 -0.46
C ALA A 269 -26.65 20.87 -0.91
N ARG A 270 -25.67 21.54 -1.49
CA ARG A 270 -24.41 20.91 -1.91
C ARG A 270 -23.50 20.62 -0.73
N GLN A 271 -23.50 21.47 0.28
CA GLN A 271 -22.78 21.24 1.54
C GLN A 271 -23.39 20.04 2.30
N GLU A 272 -24.71 19.95 2.34
CA GLU A 272 -25.42 18.84 2.96
C GLU A 272 -25.18 17.51 2.22
N ALA A 273 -25.22 17.52 0.89
CA ALA A 273 -24.89 16.35 0.07
C ALA A 273 -23.45 15.89 0.32
N MET A 274 -22.52 16.80 0.44
CA MET A 274 -21.12 16.52 0.73
C MET A 274 -20.94 15.95 2.14
N ARG A 275 -21.64 16.46 3.15
CA ARG A 275 -21.69 15.89 4.51
C ARG A 275 -22.24 14.47 4.51
N LYS A 276 -23.35 14.22 3.82
CA LYS A 276 -23.93 12.87 3.69
C LYS A 276 -22.98 11.90 3.00
N GLN A 277 -22.25 12.35 2.01
CA GLN A 277 -21.22 11.53 1.34
C GLN A 277 -20.04 11.22 2.26
N MET A 278 -19.61 12.18 3.08
CA MET A 278 -18.52 11.98 4.06
C MET A 278 -18.90 11.06 5.22
N GLN A 279 -20.17 10.91 5.52
CA GLN A 279 -20.68 9.98 6.54
C GLN A 279 -20.83 8.54 6.01
N LYS A 280 -20.77 8.33 4.69
CA LYS A 280 -20.87 6.99 4.12
C LYS A 280 -19.60 6.21 4.35
N ARG A 281 -19.76 4.99 4.88
CA ARG A 281 -18.68 4.01 4.95
C ARG A 281 -18.22 3.69 3.54
N GLN A 282 -16.91 3.61 3.35
CA GLN A 282 -16.35 3.18 2.07
C GLN A 282 -16.43 1.66 2.01
N PRO A 283 -17.09 1.07 0.99
CA PRO A 283 -17.07 -0.36 0.81
C PRO A 283 -15.64 -0.82 0.57
N GLN A 284 -15.24 -1.87 1.25
CA GLN A 284 -13.90 -2.42 1.16
C GLN A 284 -13.97 -3.87 0.68
N ASN A 285 -13.32 -4.13 -0.44
CA ASN A 285 -13.10 -5.48 -0.92
C ASN A 285 -11.71 -5.94 -0.50
N SER A 286 -11.58 -6.42 0.73
CA SER A 286 -10.29 -6.89 1.25
C SER A 286 -9.79 -8.10 0.46
N ILE A 287 -8.47 -8.18 0.27
CA ILE A 287 -7.82 -9.34 -0.34
C ILE A 287 -7.98 -10.60 0.54
N GLU A 288 -7.96 -10.43 1.87
CA GLU A 288 -8.35 -11.48 2.82
C GLU A 288 -9.84 -11.31 3.16
N ARG A 289 -10.59 -12.41 3.11
CA ARG A 289 -11.96 -12.51 3.62
C ARG A 289 -11.94 -13.39 4.86
N LEU A 290 -12.36 -12.85 5.97
CA LEU A 290 -12.40 -13.54 7.26
C LEU A 290 -13.82 -14.07 7.52
#